data_4ad6aca568490128b32673802bab1ab6
#
_entry.id   4ad6aca568490128b32673802bab1ab6
#
_cell.length_a   1.000
_cell.length_b   1.000
_cell.length_c   1.000
_cell.angle_alpha   90.00
_cell.angle_beta   90.00
_cell.angle_gamma   90.00
#
_symmetry.space_group_name_H-M   'P 1'
#
loop_
_entity.id
_entity.type
_entity.pdbx_description
1 polymer ?
#
loop_
_entity_poly.entity_id
_entity_poly.type
_entity_poly.pdbx_seq_one_letter_code
_entity_poly.pdbx_strand_id
1 'polypeptide(L)'
;YTLAVAGIANEIVMIDLNTEKALGEALDIRQGIPFCAPCSIYAGDYRDAVNSDIVVLTSGVARKPGQSRLDLAQINVNITKSIIPEITRYAPNAKYVIVSNPVDILTYTFCKCSGLPEKQIIGSGTILDTARLRARLSEYYHINQKNVHAYIMGEHGASALVPWSIAN
;
A
#
# COMPACT_ATOMS: atom_id res chain seq x y z
N TYR A 1 0.71 11.93 -0.31
CA TYR A 1 1.64 13.00 -0.01
C TYR A 1 3.10 12.59 -0.29
N THR A 2 3.59 11.50 0.32
CA THR A 2 4.99 11.05 0.15
C THR A 2 5.36 10.77 -1.31
N LEU A 3 4.45 10.18 -2.09
CA LEU A 3 4.67 9.93 -3.52
C LEU A 3 4.89 11.23 -4.30
N ALA A 4 4.10 12.27 -3.97
CA ALA A 4 4.23 13.59 -4.59
C ALA A 4 5.56 14.26 -4.21
N VAL A 5 5.91 14.28 -2.92
CA VAL A 5 7.18 14.86 -2.45
C VAL A 5 8.39 14.12 -3.00
N ALA A 6 8.33 12.80 -3.13
CA ALA A 6 9.40 11.98 -3.69
C ALA A 6 9.55 12.14 -5.22
N GLY A 7 8.57 12.73 -5.91
CA GLY A 7 8.63 13.00 -7.35
C GLY A 7 8.66 11.73 -8.22
N ILE A 8 8.04 10.64 -7.74
CA ILE A 8 8.09 9.34 -8.44
C ILE A 8 6.88 9.08 -9.33
N ALA A 9 5.88 9.95 -9.31
CA ALA A 9 4.68 9.85 -10.15
C ALA A 9 4.41 11.17 -10.85
N ASN A 10 4.08 11.12 -12.13
CA ASN A 10 3.67 12.29 -12.91
C ASN A 10 2.19 12.62 -12.69
N GLU A 11 1.40 11.60 -12.35
CA GLU A 11 -0.03 11.73 -12.09
C GLU A 11 -0.43 10.83 -10.91
N ILE A 12 -1.29 11.34 -10.03
CA ILE A 12 -1.87 10.60 -8.91
C ILE A 12 -3.38 10.86 -8.90
N VAL A 13 -4.16 9.81 -9.11
CA VAL A 13 -5.61 9.84 -8.96
C VAL A 13 -5.98 9.30 -7.59
N MET A 14 -6.71 10.06 -6.81
CA MET A 14 -7.18 9.67 -5.49
C MET A 14 -8.64 9.22 -5.56
N ILE A 15 -8.89 7.97 -5.26
CA ILE A 15 -10.21 7.34 -5.32
C ILE A 15 -10.63 6.93 -3.90
N ASP A 16 -11.74 7.47 -3.42
CA ASP A 16 -12.34 7.13 -2.13
C ASP A 16 -13.87 7.13 -2.24
N LEU A 17 -14.54 6.29 -1.45
CA LEU A 17 -16.02 6.32 -1.33
C LEU A 17 -16.52 7.69 -0.85
N ASN A 18 -15.74 8.34 0.00
CA ASN A 18 -15.98 9.73 0.40
C ASN A 18 -15.27 10.66 -0.60
N THR A 19 -15.97 11.00 -1.67
CA THR A 19 -15.45 11.85 -2.75
C THR A 19 -15.05 13.25 -2.29
N GLU A 20 -15.77 13.83 -1.32
CA GLU A 20 -15.45 15.15 -0.75
C GLU A 20 -14.12 15.09 0.02
N LYS A 21 -13.90 14.02 0.78
CA LYS A 21 -12.62 13.79 1.45
C LYS A 21 -11.49 13.64 0.45
N ALA A 22 -11.66 12.80 -0.57
CA ALA A 22 -10.67 12.63 -1.63
C ALA A 22 -10.32 13.94 -2.32
N LEU A 23 -11.33 14.77 -2.59
CA LEU A 23 -11.15 16.11 -3.18
C LEU A 23 -10.34 17.02 -2.25
N GLY A 24 -10.67 17.06 -0.96
CA GLY A 24 -9.95 17.86 0.03
C GLY A 24 -8.49 17.47 0.15
N GLU A 25 -8.20 16.18 0.28
CA GLU A 25 -6.83 15.65 0.35
C GLU A 25 -6.04 15.93 -0.96
N ALA A 26 -6.68 15.74 -2.12
CA ALA A 26 -6.05 16.03 -3.41
C ALA A 26 -5.73 17.52 -3.56
N LEU A 27 -6.61 18.40 -3.12
CA LEU A 27 -6.40 19.85 -3.13
C LEU A 27 -5.25 20.26 -2.21
N ASP A 28 -5.20 19.71 -0.99
CA ASP A 28 -4.14 20.02 -0.03
C ASP A 28 -2.77 19.62 -0.59
N ILE A 29 -2.61 18.40 -1.10
CA ILE A 29 -1.35 17.94 -1.69
C ILE A 29 -0.99 18.77 -2.94
N ARG A 30 -1.97 19.06 -3.81
CA ARG A 30 -1.76 19.81 -5.05
C ARG A 30 -1.23 21.22 -4.80
N GLN A 31 -1.67 21.87 -3.71
CA GLN A 31 -1.20 23.20 -3.34
C GLN A 31 0.27 23.21 -2.93
N GLY A 32 0.83 22.07 -2.53
CA GLY A 32 2.25 21.87 -2.24
C GLY A 32 3.14 21.60 -3.48
N ILE A 33 2.54 21.22 -4.62
CA ILE A 33 3.29 20.83 -5.83
C ILE A 33 4.24 21.90 -6.35
N PRO A 34 3.95 23.22 -6.27
CA PRO A 34 4.94 24.25 -6.69
C PRO A 34 6.29 24.14 -5.99
N PHE A 35 6.36 23.45 -4.85
CA PHE A 35 7.61 23.23 -4.08
C PHE A 35 8.20 21.83 -4.28
N CYS A 36 7.61 21.00 -5.14
CA CYS A 36 7.98 19.61 -5.39
C CYS A 36 8.24 19.37 -6.87
N ALA A 37 8.52 18.12 -7.24
CA ALA A 37 8.52 17.72 -8.64
C ALA A 37 7.12 17.87 -9.26
N PRO A 38 7.00 18.23 -10.55
CA PRO A 38 5.71 18.35 -11.20
C PRO A 38 4.90 17.05 -11.13
N CYS A 39 3.68 17.14 -10.62
CA CYS A 39 2.77 16.02 -10.49
C CYS A 39 1.32 16.51 -10.61
N SER A 40 0.51 15.87 -11.46
CA SER A 40 -0.93 16.12 -11.52
C SER A 40 -1.62 15.32 -10.42
N ILE A 41 -2.37 15.99 -9.53
CA ILE A 41 -3.05 15.32 -8.41
C ILE A 41 -4.50 15.75 -8.39
N TYR A 42 -5.42 14.79 -8.43
CA TYR A 42 -6.86 15.06 -8.38
C TYR A 42 -7.64 13.88 -7.79
N ALA A 43 -8.86 14.18 -7.30
CA ALA A 43 -9.82 13.17 -6.93
C ALA A 43 -10.57 12.69 -8.17
N GLY A 44 -10.72 11.37 -8.30
CA GLY A 44 -11.42 10.76 -9.41
C GLY A 44 -12.22 9.53 -8.99
N ASP A 45 -12.70 8.80 -9.96
CA ASP A 45 -13.38 7.52 -9.77
C ASP A 45 -12.61 6.38 -10.47
N TYR A 46 -13.18 5.16 -10.46
CA TYR A 46 -12.53 4.00 -11.06
C TYR A 46 -12.25 4.16 -12.57
N ARG A 47 -13.01 5.00 -13.28
CA ARG A 47 -12.81 5.28 -14.72
C ARG A 47 -11.53 6.06 -14.95
N ASP A 48 -11.14 6.88 -14.00
CA ASP A 48 -9.90 7.66 -14.08
C ASP A 48 -8.65 6.81 -13.84
N ALA A 49 -8.81 5.55 -13.44
CA ALA A 49 -7.71 4.60 -13.32
C ALA A 49 -7.23 4.00 -14.65
N VAL A 50 -7.86 4.34 -15.77
CA VAL A 50 -7.46 3.90 -17.11
C VAL A 50 -6.02 4.33 -17.38
N ASN A 51 -5.20 3.38 -17.89
CA ASN A 51 -3.78 3.56 -18.18
C ASN A 51 -2.87 3.79 -16.95
N SER A 52 -3.36 3.53 -15.74
CA SER A 52 -2.49 3.53 -14.57
C SER A 52 -1.41 2.45 -14.67
N ASP A 53 -0.16 2.81 -14.37
CA ASP A 53 0.94 1.86 -14.24
C ASP A 53 0.86 1.09 -12.94
N ILE A 54 0.47 1.78 -11.86
CA ILE A 54 0.41 1.25 -10.49
C ILE A 54 -0.90 1.65 -9.84
N VAL A 55 -1.55 0.68 -9.19
CA VAL A 55 -2.69 0.89 -8.31
C VAL A 55 -2.28 0.54 -6.88
N VAL A 56 -2.38 1.50 -5.97
CA VAL A 56 -2.08 1.28 -4.54
C VAL A 56 -3.39 1.13 -3.77
N LEU A 57 -3.63 -0.06 -3.21
CA LEU A 57 -4.84 -0.35 -2.44
C LEU A 57 -4.61 -0.07 -0.95
N THR A 58 -5.18 1.03 -0.48
CA THR A 58 -5.13 1.46 0.94
C THR A 58 -6.52 1.46 1.59
N SER A 59 -7.53 0.98 0.87
CA SER A 59 -8.92 0.94 1.34
C SER A 59 -9.12 -0.06 2.47
N GLY A 60 -10.00 0.25 3.39
CA GLY A 60 -10.33 -0.59 4.53
C GLY A 60 -10.77 0.23 5.73
N VAL A 61 -11.19 -0.47 6.78
CA VAL A 61 -11.57 0.15 8.05
C VAL A 61 -10.53 -0.15 9.12
N ALA A 62 -10.34 0.80 10.02
CA ALA A 62 -9.51 0.61 11.19
C ALA A 62 -10.23 -0.23 12.25
N ARG A 63 -9.47 -0.95 13.08
CA ARG A 63 -9.98 -1.74 14.18
C ARG A 63 -10.68 -0.86 15.22
N LYS A 64 -11.89 -1.24 15.61
CA LYS A 64 -12.64 -0.57 16.69
C LYS A 64 -12.37 -1.26 18.03
N PRO A 65 -12.51 -0.54 19.16
CA PRO A 65 -12.45 -1.15 20.49
C PRO A 65 -13.45 -2.32 20.60
N GLY A 66 -13.02 -3.44 21.17
CA GLY A 66 -13.82 -4.64 21.32
C GLY A 66 -13.94 -5.54 20.08
N GLN A 67 -13.45 -5.13 18.93
CA GLN A 67 -13.48 -5.91 17.69
C GLN A 67 -12.34 -6.92 17.66
N SER A 68 -12.61 -8.17 17.28
CA SER A 68 -11.56 -9.17 17.07
C SER A 68 -10.75 -8.90 15.79
N ARG A 69 -9.55 -9.48 15.69
CA ARG A 69 -8.74 -9.43 14.45
C ARG A 69 -9.44 -10.14 13.30
N LEU A 70 -10.17 -11.21 13.59
CA LEU A 70 -10.89 -11.99 12.59
C LEU A 70 -12.06 -11.23 12.00
N ASP A 71 -12.84 -10.53 12.85
CA ASP A 71 -13.95 -9.69 12.40
C ASP A 71 -13.46 -8.57 11.48
N LEU A 72 -12.36 -7.92 11.86
CA LEU A 72 -11.75 -6.89 11.02
C LEU A 72 -11.28 -7.46 9.69
N ALA A 73 -10.65 -8.63 9.70
CA ALA A 73 -10.19 -9.29 8.48
C ALA A 73 -11.36 -9.58 7.54
N GLN A 74 -12.48 -10.11 8.06
CA GLN A 74 -13.66 -10.40 7.25
C GLN A 74 -14.25 -9.13 6.62
N ILE A 75 -14.31 -8.03 7.37
CA ILE A 75 -14.82 -6.75 6.84
C ILE A 75 -13.93 -6.26 5.70
N ASN A 76 -12.61 -6.22 5.91
CA ASN A 76 -11.67 -5.72 4.91
C ASN A 76 -11.56 -6.65 3.69
N VAL A 77 -11.71 -7.96 3.85
CA VAL A 77 -11.86 -8.91 2.74
C VAL A 77 -13.09 -8.59 1.89
N ASN A 78 -14.23 -8.31 2.51
CA ASN A 78 -15.46 -7.97 1.80
C ASN A 78 -15.30 -6.64 1.03
N ILE A 79 -14.68 -5.63 1.64
CA ILE A 79 -14.35 -4.36 0.99
C ILE A 79 -13.43 -4.62 -0.22
N THR A 80 -12.36 -5.38 -0.04
CA THR A 80 -11.43 -5.71 -1.13
C THR A 80 -12.14 -6.42 -2.28
N LYS A 81 -13.00 -7.40 -1.97
CA LYS A 81 -13.80 -8.11 -2.98
C LYS A 81 -14.75 -7.21 -3.76
N SER A 82 -15.29 -6.16 -3.14
CA SER A 82 -16.16 -5.20 -3.84
C SER A 82 -15.37 -4.26 -4.75
N ILE A 83 -14.12 -3.95 -4.42
CA ILE A 83 -13.25 -3.06 -5.20
C ILE A 83 -12.66 -3.77 -6.42
N ILE A 84 -12.29 -5.04 -6.28
CA ILE A 84 -11.59 -5.82 -7.32
C ILE A 84 -12.26 -5.69 -8.69
N PRO A 85 -13.55 -6.03 -8.90
CA PRO A 85 -14.15 -6.00 -10.22
C PRO A 85 -14.19 -4.61 -10.82
N GLU A 86 -14.34 -3.59 -9.99
CA GLU A 86 -14.38 -2.20 -10.45
C GLU A 86 -13.01 -1.72 -10.94
N ILE A 87 -11.98 -1.88 -10.13
CA ILE A 87 -10.64 -1.36 -10.46
C ILE A 87 -9.97 -2.18 -11.57
N THR A 88 -10.13 -3.51 -11.58
CA THR A 88 -9.49 -4.35 -12.60
C THR A 88 -10.10 -4.18 -13.98
N ARG A 89 -11.37 -3.75 -14.06
CA ARG A 89 -12.04 -3.42 -15.31
C ARG A 89 -11.37 -2.26 -16.03
N TYR A 90 -10.92 -1.23 -15.27
CA TYR A 90 -10.35 -0.02 -15.84
C TYR A 90 -8.82 -0.04 -15.91
N ALA A 91 -8.16 -0.76 -15.00
CA ALA A 91 -6.70 -0.85 -14.95
C ALA A 91 -6.17 -2.30 -15.04
N PRO A 92 -6.55 -3.11 -16.06
CA PRO A 92 -6.21 -4.54 -16.15
C PRO A 92 -4.71 -4.80 -16.29
N ASN A 93 -3.93 -3.83 -16.74
CA ASN A 93 -2.50 -3.97 -16.98
C ASN A 93 -1.64 -3.39 -15.85
N ALA A 94 -2.24 -2.71 -14.88
CA ALA A 94 -1.53 -2.09 -13.76
C ALA A 94 -0.85 -3.13 -12.86
N LYS A 95 0.17 -2.68 -12.13
CA LYS A 95 0.70 -3.40 -10.96
C LYS A 95 -0.07 -2.97 -9.72
N TYR A 96 -0.53 -3.94 -8.96
CA TYR A 96 -1.33 -3.71 -7.76
C TYR A 96 -0.47 -3.86 -6.51
N VAL A 97 -0.40 -2.80 -5.71
CA VAL A 97 0.32 -2.79 -4.43
C VAL A 97 -0.70 -2.77 -3.29
N ILE A 98 -0.80 -3.87 -2.57
CA ILE A 98 -1.74 -4.02 -1.46
C ILE A 98 -1.04 -3.57 -0.18
N VAL A 99 -1.61 -2.57 0.49
CA VAL A 99 -1.05 -1.97 1.72
C VAL A 99 -1.98 -2.16 2.92
N SER A 100 -3.29 -2.24 2.67
CA SER A 100 -4.30 -2.39 3.73
C SER A 100 -4.12 -3.67 4.54
N ASN A 101 -4.42 -3.59 5.84
CA ASN A 101 -4.33 -4.73 6.74
C ASN A 101 -5.69 -5.47 6.90
N PRO A 102 -5.61 -6.81 7.09
CA PRO A 102 -4.41 -7.67 7.17
C PRO A 102 -3.81 -7.95 5.78
N VAL A 103 -2.61 -7.42 5.55
CA VAL A 103 -2.03 -7.30 4.20
C VAL A 103 -1.88 -8.63 3.47
N ASP A 104 -1.43 -9.68 4.13
CA ASP A 104 -1.21 -10.99 3.50
C ASP A 104 -2.54 -11.62 3.07
N ILE A 105 -3.57 -11.53 3.92
CA ILE A 105 -4.92 -12.03 3.62
C ILE A 105 -5.53 -11.25 2.46
N LEU A 106 -5.39 -9.92 2.45
CA LEU A 106 -5.95 -9.08 1.39
C LEU A 106 -5.21 -9.27 0.08
N THR A 107 -3.89 -9.46 0.10
CA THR A 107 -3.09 -9.79 -1.09
C THR A 107 -3.53 -11.14 -1.66
N TYR A 108 -3.67 -12.16 -0.81
CA TYR A 108 -4.19 -13.47 -1.23
C TYR A 108 -5.60 -13.36 -1.83
N THR A 109 -6.47 -12.61 -1.16
CA THR A 109 -7.84 -12.36 -1.66
C THR A 109 -7.82 -11.72 -3.03
N PHE A 110 -6.97 -10.70 -3.22
CA PHE A 110 -6.82 -10.02 -4.50
C PHE A 110 -6.32 -10.99 -5.59
N CYS A 111 -5.28 -11.78 -5.31
CA CYS A 111 -4.77 -12.81 -6.24
C CYS A 111 -5.86 -13.80 -6.65
N LYS A 112 -6.69 -14.26 -5.72
CA LYS A 112 -7.71 -15.29 -5.99
C LYS A 112 -8.97 -14.73 -6.68
N CYS A 113 -9.31 -13.48 -6.46
CA CYS A 113 -10.58 -12.90 -6.93
C CYS A 113 -10.44 -11.98 -8.15
N SER A 114 -9.23 -11.49 -8.47
CA SER A 114 -9.05 -10.51 -9.55
C SER A 114 -9.02 -11.11 -10.95
N GLY A 115 -8.67 -12.38 -11.08
CA GLY A 115 -8.40 -13.01 -12.39
C GLY A 115 -7.12 -12.52 -13.07
N LEU A 116 -6.36 -11.64 -12.42
CA LEU A 116 -5.09 -11.12 -12.94
C LEU A 116 -3.94 -12.10 -12.65
N PRO A 117 -2.85 -12.05 -13.46
CA PRO A 117 -1.63 -12.79 -13.16
C PRO A 117 -1.05 -12.40 -11.79
N GLU A 118 -0.66 -13.37 -10.97
CA GLU A 118 -0.10 -13.12 -9.63
C GLU A 118 1.11 -12.16 -9.65
N LYS A 119 1.91 -12.18 -10.71
CA LYS A 119 3.05 -11.27 -10.92
C LYS A 119 2.68 -9.78 -11.05
N GLN A 120 1.40 -9.46 -11.18
CA GLN A 120 0.90 -8.08 -11.15
C GLN A 120 0.52 -7.62 -9.75
N ILE A 121 0.47 -8.51 -8.76
CA ILE A 121 -0.06 -8.23 -7.42
C ILE A 121 1.05 -8.39 -6.39
N ILE A 122 1.27 -7.34 -5.60
CA ILE A 122 2.35 -7.26 -4.61
C ILE A 122 1.73 -6.81 -3.28
N GLY A 123 1.90 -7.59 -2.24
CA GLY A 123 1.64 -7.14 -0.87
C GLY A 123 2.82 -6.35 -0.33
N SER A 124 2.58 -5.27 0.41
CA SER A 124 3.66 -4.55 1.11
C SER A 124 4.35 -5.40 2.19
N GLY A 125 3.66 -6.41 2.71
CA GLY A 125 4.20 -7.44 3.60
C GLY A 125 5.01 -6.86 4.75
N THR A 126 6.22 -7.35 4.91
CA THR A 126 7.16 -7.00 5.99
C THR A 126 8.12 -5.86 5.66
N ILE A 127 7.84 -5.04 4.64
CA ILE A 127 8.70 -3.90 4.26
C ILE A 127 8.89 -2.93 5.42
N LEU A 128 7.78 -2.56 6.10
CA LEU A 128 7.84 -1.64 7.23
C LEU A 128 8.55 -2.28 8.44
N ASP A 129 8.33 -3.56 8.69
CA ASP A 129 8.99 -4.29 9.78
C ASP A 129 10.50 -4.37 9.53
N THR A 130 10.90 -4.61 8.29
CA THR A 130 12.30 -4.56 7.84
C THR A 130 12.91 -3.16 8.08
N ALA A 131 12.20 -2.10 7.73
CA ALA A 131 12.70 -0.74 7.98
C ALA A 131 12.88 -0.46 9.48
N ARG A 132 11.96 -0.92 10.32
CA ARG A 132 12.06 -0.81 11.79
C ARG A 132 13.25 -1.59 12.34
N LEU A 133 13.45 -2.83 11.86
CA LEU A 133 14.61 -3.64 12.24
C LEU A 133 15.93 -2.93 11.89
N ARG A 134 16.05 -2.43 10.66
CA ARG A 134 17.24 -1.70 10.21
C ARG A 134 17.50 -0.44 11.04
N ALA A 135 16.46 0.30 11.39
CA ALA A 135 16.58 1.46 12.25
C ALA A 135 17.15 1.07 13.63
N ARG A 136 16.63 -0.01 14.23
CA ARG A 136 17.10 -0.48 15.55
C ARG A 136 18.52 -1.01 15.51
N LEU A 137 18.90 -1.75 14.48
CA LEU A 137 20.28 -2.22 14.31
C LEU A 137 21.24 -1.06 14.08
N SER A 138 20.83 -0.07 13.28
CA SER A 138 21.59 1.16 13.07
C SER A 138 21.87 1.92 14.37
N GLU A 139 20.85 2.09 15.20
CA GLU A 139 20.99 2.71 16.54
C GLU A 139 21.94 1.91 17.45
N TYR A 140 21.78 0.60 17.50
CA TYR A 140 22.55 -0.30 18.35
C TYR A 140 24.03 -0.34 17.99
N TYR A 141 24.34 -0.42 16.68
CA TYR A 141 25.71 -0.52 16.17
C TYR A 141 26.33 0.83 15.80
N HIS A 142 25.60 1.94 15.94
CA HIS A 142 26.05 3.28 15.57
C HIS A 142 26.53 3.40 14.11
N ILE A 143 25.83 2.76 13.18
CA ILE A 143 26.12 2.76 11.74
C ILE A 143 24.94 3.36 10.95
N ASN A 144 25.19 3.79 9.72
CA ASN A 144 24.14 4.34 8.87
C ASN A 144 23.15 3.23 8.48
N GLN A 145 21.85 3.54 8.52
CA GLN A 145 20.77 2.59 8.15
C GLN A 145 20.93 2.01 6.73
N LYS A 146 21.55 2.76 5.81
CA LYS A 146 21.81 2.30 4.43
C LYS A 146 22.85 1.18 4.38
N ASN A 147 23.66 1.02 5.42
CA ASN A 147 24.67 -0.02 5.53
C ASN A 147 24.20 -1.26 6.31
N VAL A 148 22.92 -1.25 6.72
CA VAL A 148 22.31 -2.41 7.40
C VAL A 148 21.55 -3.23 6.37
N HIS A 149 22.00 -4.43 6.11
CA HIS A 149 21.35 -5.39 5.20
C HIS A 149 20.71 -6.53 6.01
N ALA A 150 19.60 -6.22 6.65
CA ALA A 150 18.78 -7.17 7.40
C ALA A 150 17.34 -7.10 6.94
N TYR A 151 16.61 -8.19 7.03
CA TYR A 151 15.26 -8.33 6.51
C TYR A 151 14.37 -9.03 7.53
N ILE A 152 13.08 -8.66 7.52
CA ILE A 152 12.04 -9.49 8.14
C ILE A 152 11.27 -10.15 7.00
N MET A 153 11.04 -11.44 7.12
CA MET A 153 10.38 -12.28 6.12
C MET A 153 9.18 -13.02 6.74
N GLY A 154 8.34 -13.56 5.89
CA GLY A 154 7.13 -14.28 6.27
C GLY A 154 5.91 -13.39 6.34
N GLU A 155 4.95 -13.75 7.17
CA GLU A 155 3.72 -13.01 7.39
C GLU A 155 4.00 -11.68 8.11
N HIS A 156 3.28 -10.63 7.76
CA HIS A 156 3.21 -9.42 8.60
C HIS A 156 2.38 -9.71 9.85
N GLY A 157 2.99 -10.39 10.83
CA GLY A 157 2.32 -10.89 12.02
C GLY A 157 3.24 -11.66 12.96
N ALA A 158 2.66 -12.54 13.77
CA ALA A 158 3.40 -13.26 14.81
C ALA A 158 4.37 -14.33 14.28
N SER A 159 4.22 -14.77 13.03
CA SER A 159 5.09 -15.75 12.38
C SER A 159 6.23 -15.12 11.57
N ALA A 160 6.40 -13.80 11.61
CA ALA A 160 7.53 -13.12 10.98
C ALA A 160 8.86 -13.56 11.59
N LEU A 161 9.89 -13.67 10.75
CA LEU A 161 11.22 -14.11 11.17
C LEU A 161 12.33 -13.23 10.56
N VAL A 162 13.47 -13.20 11.24
CA VAL A 162 14.69 -12.56 10.75
C VAL A 162 15.66 -13.65 10.29
N PRO A 163 15.96 -13.76 8.99
CA PRO A 163 16.96 -14.69 8.49
C PRO A 163 18.38 -14.15 8.77
N TRP A 164 18.87 -14.35 9.97
CA TRP A 164 20.17 -13.83 10.43
C TRP A 164 21.36 -14.27 9.59
N SER A 165 21.25 -15.40 8.90
CA SER A 165 22.32 -15.92 8.02
C SER A 165 22.63 -15.04 6.82
N ILE A 166 21.72 -14.13 6.46
CA ILE A 166 21.91 -13.18 5.35
C ILE A 166 21.98 -11.72 5.84
N ALA A 167 21.99 -11.50 7.16
CA ALA A 167 22.15 -10.17 7.72
C ALA A 167 23.63 -9.76 7.75
N ASN A 168 23.95 -8.55 7.27
CA ASN A 168 25.30 -7.98 7.29
C ASN A 168 25.27 -6.44 7.30
#